data_ede76bf2d2d6ce2a5963d7b7409fd33d
#
_entry.id   ede76bf2d2d6ce2a5963d7b7409fd33d
#
_cell.length_a   1.000
_cell.length_b   1.000
_cell.length_c   1.000
_cell.angle_alpha   90.00
_cell.angle_beta   90.00
_cell.angle_gamma   90.00
#
_symmetry.space_group_name_H-M   'P 1'
#
loop_
_entity.id
_entity.type
_entity.pdbx_description
1 polymer ?
#
loop_
_entity_poly.entity_id
_entity_poly.type
_entity_poly.pdbx_seq_one_letter_code
_entity_poly.pdbx_strand_id
1 'polypeptide(L)'
;MKRPDRVVLLRVRRRPITFCLRMTAKEGIMETDHRPWGYYTVLADEPDHKVKRICVYPGKRLSLQRHRRRAEHWYLVRGETVATIEDREISLRAGEAVDIPCGASHRLRNTGDDEAAFIEIQTGDYFGEDDIERIADDYGRV
;
A
#
# COMPACT_ATOMS: atom_id res chain seq x y z
N MET A 1 -11.90 16.03 -70.86
CA MET A 1 -12.18 17.07 -69.85
C MET A 1 -12.74 16.37 -68.67
N LYS A 2 -11.91 16.07 -67.66
CA LYS A 2 -12.29 15.38 -66.40
C LYS A 2 -12.74 16.41 -65.37
N ARG A 3 -13.93 16.20 -64.80
CA ARG A 3 -14.44 17.07 -63.68
C ARG A 3 -13.68 16.75 -62.39
N PRO A 4 -13.35 17.73 -61.54
CA PRO A 4 -12.69 17.46 -60.30
C PRO A 4 -13.69 16.95 -59.25
N ASP A 5 -13.25 15.98 -58.46
CA ASP A 5 -13.98 15.34 -57.38
C ASP A 5 -14.30 16.36 -56.25
N ARG A 6 -15.54 16.36 -55.87
CA ARG A 6 -16.10 17.23 -54.82
C ARG A 6 -15.78 16.61 -53.46
N VAL A 7 -14.81 17.16 -52.75
CA VAL A 7 -14.52 16.80 -51.38
C VAL A 7 -15.68 17.31 -50.50
N VAL A 8 -16.44 16.37 -49.92
CA VAL A 8 -17.48 16.68 -48.97
C VAL A 8 -16.81 16.72 -47.58
N LEU A 9 -16.58 17.91 -47.01
CA LEU A 9 -16.15 18.10 -45.65
C LEU A 9 -17.32 17.82 -44.70
N LEU A 10 -17.36 16.64 -44.09
CA LEU A 10 -18.24 16.33 -42.99
C LEU A 10 -17.77 17.11 -41.76
N ARG A 11 -18.47 18.19 -41.47
CA ARG A 11 -18.31 18.96 -40.20
C ARG A 11 -18.87 18.13 -39.06
N VAL A 12 -18.02 17.36 -38.37
CA VAL A 12 -18.36 16.73 -37.11
C VAL A 12 -18.51 17.83 -36.05
N ARG A 13 -19.75 18.13 -35.68
CA ARG A 13 -20.04 18.99 -34.53
C ARG A 13 -19.58 18.24 -33.26
N ARG A 14 -18.40 18.57 -32.75
CA ARG A 14 -17.98 18.19 -31.41
C ARG A 14 -18.91 18.87 -30.41
N ARG A 15 -19.79 18.12 -29.77
CA ARG A 15 -20.47 18.57 -28.56
C ARG A 15 -19.41 18.72 -27.48
N PRO A 16 -19.37 19.82 -26.71
CA PRO A 16 -18.51 19.88 -25.55
C PRO A 16 -19.00 18.82 -24.56
N ILE A 17 -18.17 17.81 -24.30
CA ILE A 17 -18.35 16.93 -23.16
C ILE A 17 -18.02 17.79 -21.97
N THR A 18 -19.04 18.35 -21.34
CA THR A 18 -18.90 18.96 -20.02
C THR A 18 -18.68 17.80 -19.04
N PHE A 19 -17.41 17.46 -18.85
CA PHE A 19 -17.00 16.58 -17.76
C PHE A 19 -17.23 17.39 -16.48
N CYS A 20 -18.39 17.19 -15.87
CA CYS A 20 -18.65 17.68 -14.53
C CYS A 20 -17.81 16.82 -13.59
N LEU A 21 -16.53 17.21 -13.42
CA LEU A 21 -15.67 16.69 -12.37
C LEU A 21 -16.28 17.18 -11.04
N ARG A 22 -17.21 16.41 -10.49
CA ARG A 22 -17.55 16.53 -9.08
C ARG A 22 -16.38 15.92 -8.32
N MET A 23 -15.30 16.68 -8.23
CA MET A 23 -14.29 16.44 -7.20
C MET A 23 -14.94 16.83 -5.86
N THR A 24 -15.62 15.88 -5.25
CA THR A 24 -15.70 15.88 -3.80
C THR A 24 -14.36 15.37 -3.29
N ALA A 25 -13.32 16.18 -3.42
CA ALA A 25 -12.17 16.04 -2.56
C ALA A 25 -12.71 16.29 -1.14
N LYS A 26 -13.01 15.22 -0.40
CA LYS A 26 -12.81 15.27 1.03
C LYS A 26 -11.33 15.55 1.18
N GLU A 27 -10.96 16.78 1.48
CA GLU A 27 -9.70 17.11 2.12
C GLU A 27 -9.75 16.47 3.52
N GLY A 28 -9.64 15.12 3.53
CA GLY A 28 -9.43 14.36 4.74
C GLY A 28 -7.96 14.49 5.07
N ILE A 29 -7.63 15.13 6.16
CA ILE A 29 -6.35 14.96 6.83
C ILE A 29 -6.16 13.45 6.93
N MET A 30 -5.12 12.91 6.25
CA MET A 30 -4.79 11.49 6.34
C MET A 30 -4.32 11.23 7.77
N GLU A 31 -5.13 10.51 8.56
CA GLU A 31 -4.80 10.21 9.94
C GLU A 31 -3.55 9.34 10.01
N THR A 32 -2.58 9.82 10.80
CA THR A 32 -1.37 9.06 11.13
C THR A 32 -1.57 8.40 12.48
N ASP A 33 -1.44 7.08 12.51
CA ASP A 33 -1.57 6.27 13.70
C ASP A 33 -0.18 5.88 14.25
N HIS A 34 0.15 6.35 15.45
CA HIS A 34 1.43 6.12 16.10
C HIS A 34 1.46 4.80 16.88
N ARG A 35 2.57 4.09 16.74
CA ARG A 35 2.85 2.80 17.39
C ARG A 35 4.24 2.82 18.05
N PRO A 36 4.53 1.92 18.99
CA PRO A 36 5.85 1.89 19.63
C PRO A 36 7.03 1.67 18.66
N TRP A 37 6.77 1.09 17.50
CA TRP A 37 7.77 0.79 16.49
C TRP A 37 7.87 1.86 15.37
N GLY A 38 6.96 2.83 15.33
CA GLY A 38 6.90 3.85 14.29
C GLY A 38 5.49 4.40 14.11
N TYR A 39 5.02 4.53 12.89
CA TYR A 39 3.68 5.04 12.57
C TYR A 39 3.24 4.58 11.19
N TYR A 40 1.94 4.66 10.93
CA TYR A 40 1.42 4.44 9.59
C TYR A 40 0.32 5.44 9.24
N THR A 41 0.13 5.63 7.94
CA THR A 41 -0.94 6.45 7.36
C THR A 41 -1.72 5.60 6.38
N VAL A 42 -3.04 5.62 6.46
CA VAL A 42 -3.91 4.95 5.49
C VAL A 42 -4.03 5.85 4.26
N LEU A 43 -3.61 5.35 3.11
CA LEU A 43 -3.62 6.05 1.82
C LEU A 43 -4.87 5.74 0.99
N ALA A 44 -5.40 4.51 1.11
CA ALA A 44 -6.64 4.07 0.50
C ALA A 44 -7.30 3.01 1.37
N ASP A 45 -8.63 3.01 1.43
CA ASP A 45 -9.44 2.01 2.13
C ASP A 45 -10.69 1.75 1.30
N GLU A 46 -10.61 0.70 0.48
CA GLU A 46 -11.60 0.35 -0.52
C GLU A 46 -12.13 -1.07 -0.26
N PRO A 47 -13.24 -1.48 -0.86
CA PRO A 47 -13.81 -2.80 -0.61
C PRO A 47 -12.91 -3.99 -0.97
N ASP A 48 -12.00 -3.81 -1.95
CA ASP A 48 -11.14 -4.85 -2.51
C ASP A 48 -9.66 -4.70 -2.16
N HIS A 49 -9.26 -3.56 -1.58
CA HIS A 49 -7.88 -3.32 -1.14
C HIS A 49 -7.77 -2.23 -0.08
N LYS A 50 -6.69 -2.28 0.70
CA LYS A 50 -6.27 -1.21 1.60
C LYS A 50 -4.79 -0.91 1.37
N VAL A 51 -4.43 0.36 1.36
CA VAL A 51 -3.04 0.79 1.18
C VAL A 51 -2.60 1.62 2.36
N LYS A 52 -1.45 1.27 2.93
CA LYS A 52 -0.82 2.01 4.02
C LYS A 52 0.60 2.42 3.65
N ARG A 53 1.02 3.59 4.08
CA ARG A 53 2.43 3.96 4.17
C ARG A 53 2.87 3.73 5.60
N ILE A 54 3.85 2.89 5.82
CA ILE A 54 4.33 2.48 7.13
C ILE A 54 5.77 2.94 7.28
N CYS A 55 6.05 3.60 8.42
CA CYS A 55 7.39 4.05 8.79
C CYS A 55 7.83 3.33 10.06
N VAL A 56 9.05 2.79 10.05
CA VAL A 56 9.61 2.02 11.15
C VAL A 56 10.87 2.72 11.64
N TYR A 57 10.92 3.03 12.92
CA TYR A 57 12.08 3.67 13.56
C TYR A 57 13.33 2.79 13.50
N PRO A 58 14.54 3.37 13.53
CA PRO A 58 15.79 2.62 13.55
C PRO A 58 15.83 1.56 14.65
N GLY A 59 16.23 0.35 14.29
CA GLY A 59 16.33 -0.79 15.22
C GLY A 59 15.01 -1.36 15.72
N LYS A 60 13.87 -0.81 15.28
CA LYS A 60 12.54 -1.30 15.65
C LYS A 60 12.02 -2.33 14.63
N ARG A 61 11.04 -3.10 15.09
CA ARG A 61 10.37 -4.11 14.26
C ARG A 61 8.89 -4.19 14.59
N LEU A 62 8.09 -4.60 13.62
CA LEU A 62 6.69 -4.91 13.84
C LEU A 62 6.54 -6.22 14.65
N SER A 63 5.35 -6.49 15.17
CA SER A 63 5.02 -7.81 15.71
C SER A 63 5.20 -8.90 14.65
N LEU A 64 5.55 -10.10 15.06
CA LEU A 64 5.37 -11.29 14.23
C LEU A 64 3.88 -11.61 14.23
N GLN A 65 3.25 -11.55 13.07
CA GLN A 65 1.80 -11.61 12.95
C GLN A 65 1.38 -12.36 11.68
N ARG A 66 0.11 -12.74 11.62
CA ARG A 66 -0.54 -13.28 10.42
C ARG A 66 -1.97 -12.78 10.31
N HIS A 67 -2.51 -12.90 9.10
CA HIS A 67 -3.89 -12.54 8.77
C HIS A 67 -4.59 -13.69 8.08
N ARG A 68 -5.87 -13.87 8.37
CA ARG A 68 -6.67 -14.98 7.80
C ARG A 68 -7.43 -14.60 6.55
N ARG A 69 -7.64 -13.29 6.31
CA ARG A 69 -8.56 -12.80 5.29
C ARG A 69 -7.92 -11.85 4.28
N ARG A 70 -6.61 -11.65 4.36
CA ARG A 70 -5.86 -10.79 3.42
C ARG A 70 -4.46 -11.32 3.15
N ALA A 71 -3.97 -11.02 1.94
CA ALA A 71 -2.59 -11.08 1.56
C ALA A 71 -2.00 -9.66 1.57
N GLU A 72 -0.68 -9.55 1.61
CA GLU A 72 0.00 -8.25 1.61
C GLU A 72 1.12 -8.22 0.57
N HIS A 73 1.35 -7.04 -0.01
CA HIS A 73 2.49 -6.73 -0.85
C HIS A 73 3.22 -5.55 -0.22
N TRP A 74 4.52 -5.71 0.09
CA TRP A 74 5.35 -4.67 0.68
C TRP A 74 6.38 -4.18 -0.32
N TYR A 75 6.38 -2.90 -0.60
CA TYR A 75 7.37 -2.22 -1.43
C TYR A 75 8.17 -1.25 -0.57
N LEU A 76 9.49 -1.49 -0.43
CA LEU A 76 10.35 -0.62 0.37
C LEU A 76 10.68 0.64 -0.42
N VAL A 77 10.27 1.79 0.12
CA VAL A 77 10.50 3.12 -0.48
C VAL A 77 11.82 3.71 -0.02
N ARG A 78 12.17 3.51 1.26
CA ARG A 78 13.36 4.10 1.88
C ARG A 78 13.88 3.22 2.99
N GLY A 79 15.22 3.17 3.11
CA GLY A 79 15.92 2.47 4.18
C GLY A 79 16.36 1.07 3.80
N GLU A 80 16.79 0.33 4.80
CA GLU A 80 17.23 -1.07 4.71
C GLU A 80 16.47 -1.88 5.76
N THR A 81 15.88 -2.97 5.34
CA THR A 81 15.03 -3.79 6.22
C THR A 81 15.26 -5.27 6.00
N VAL A 82 14.81 -6.06 6.97
CA VAL A 82 14.67 -7.51 6.83
C VAL A 82 13.19 -7.86 7.04
N ALA A 83 12.60 -8.46 6.03
CA ALA A 83 11.28 -9.09 6.12
C ALA A 83 11.45 -10.56 6.54
N THR A 84 10.79 -10.96 7.60
CA THR A 84 10.64 -12.37 7.98
C THR A 84 9.29 -12.84 7.46
N ILE A 85 9.28 -13.88 6.63
CA ILE A 85 8.05 -14.51 6.10
C ILE A 85 8.18 -16.00 6.37
N GLU A 86 7.31 -16.54 7.23
CA GLU A 86 7.44 -17.88 7.81
C GLU A 86 8.83 -18.04 8.48
N ASP A 87 9.63 -18.97 8.02
CA ASP A 87 10.97 -19.26 8.50
C ASP A 87 12.09 -18.58 7.70
N ARG A 88 11.75 -17.74 6.70
CA ARG A 88 12.73 -17.10 5.81
C ARG A 88 12.93 -15.65 6.15
N GLU A 89 14.18 -15.22 6.18
CA GLU A 89 14.57 -13.81 6.24
C GLU A 89 14.98 -13.31 4.85
N ILE A 90 14.43 -12.18 4.44
CA ILE A 90 14.65 -11.53 3.14
C ILE A 90 15.11 -10.11 3.40
N SER A 91 16.35 -9.80 3.04
CA SER A 91 16.86 -8.43 3.09
C SER A 91 16.26 -7.62 1.95
N LEU A 92 15.74 -6.44 2.26
CA LEU A 92 15.17 -5.51 1.31
C LEU A 92 15.88 -4.17 1.35
N ARG A 93 16.13 -3.62 0.17
CA ARG A 93 16.59 -2.25 -0.07
C ARG A 93 15.49 -1.45 -0.75
N ALA A 94 15.63 -0.13 -0.73
CA ALA A 94 14.70 0.76 -1.43
C ALA A 94 14.55 0.35 -2.90
N GLY A 95 13.30 0.21 -3.36
CA GLY A 95 12.95 -0.25 -4.69
C GLY A 95 12.65 -1.76 -4.78
N GLU A 96 12.85 -2.52 -3.71
CA GLU A 96 12.55 -3.96 -3.67
C GLU A 96 11.23 -4.24 -2.96
N ALA A 97 10.63 -5.38 -3.27
CA ALA A 97 9.32 -5.76 -2.77
C ALA A 97 9.28 -7.25 -2.39
N VAL A 98 8.32 -7.59 -1.53
CA VAL A 98 7.95 -8.98 -1.19
C VAL A 98 6.45 -9.15 -1.16
N ASP A 99 6.02 -10.36 -1.47
CA ASP A 99 4.64 -10.81 -1.32
C ASP A 99 4.49 -11.68 -0.08
N ILE A 100 3.42 -11.45 0.67
CA ILE A 100 3.06 -12.19 1.87
C ILE A 100 1.71 -12.86 1.60
N PRO A 101 1.69 -14.19 1.43
CA PRO A 101 0.45 -14.91 1.22
C PRO A 101 -0.48 -14.79 2.44
N CYS A 102 -1.78 -14.88 2.19
CA CYS A 102 -2.77 -14.97 3.26
C CYS A 102 -2.43 -16.13 4.21
N GLY A 103 -2.45 -15.88 5.51
CA GLY A 103 -2.14 -16.86 6.55
C GLY A 103 -0.65 -17.02 6.90
N ALA A 104 0.27 -16.53 6.06
CA ALA A 104 1.70 -16.59 6.35
C ALA A 104 2.09 -15.66 7.51
N SER A 105 2.89 -16.20 8.44
CA SER A 105 3.46 -15.37 9.52
C SER A 105 4.53 -14.42 8.96
N HIS A 106 4.53 -13.19 9.42
CA HIS A 106 5.43 -12.18 8.88
C HIS A 106 5.73 -11.05 9.86
N ARG A 107 6.88 -10.41 9.67
CA ARG A 107 7.27 -9.14 10.31
C ARG A 107 8.29 -8.42 9.47
N LEU A 108 8.42 -7.12 9.69
CA LEU A 108 9.50 -6.30 9.13
C LEU A 108 10.32 -5.69 10.26
N ARG A 109 11.65 -5.72 10.12
CA ARG A 109 12.61 -5.09 11.01
C ARG A 109 13.41 -4.06 10.24
N ASN A 110 13.52 -2.85 10.78
CA ASN A 110 14.44 -1.84 10.28
C ASN A 110 15.86 -2.15 10.77
N THR A 111 16.77 -2.41 9.85
CA THR A 111 18.18 -2.73 10.13
C THR A 111 19.11 -1.57 9.87
N GLY A 112 18.60 -0.44 9.36
CA GLY A 112 19.35 0.78 9.11
C GLY A 112 19.41 1.73 10.30
N ASP A 113 20.17 2.81 10.13
CA ASP A 113 20.33 3.85 11.14
C ASP A 113 19.29 4.97 11.04
N ASP A 114 18.56 5.01 9.93
CA ASP A 114 17.51 5.97 9.67
C ASP A 114 16.13 5.29 9.65
N GLU A 115 15.07 6.10 9.67
CA GLU A 115 13.71 5.64 9.53
C GLU A 115 13.49 4.95 8.17
N ALA A 116 12.97 3.74 8.20
CA ALA A 116 12.56 3.02 7.00
C ALA A 116 11.10 3.31 6.66
N ALA A 117 10.76 3.35 5.37
CA ALA A 117 9.39 3.53 4.90
C ALA A 117 9.05 2.53 3.80
N PHE A 118 7.90 1.89 3.92
CA PHE A 118 7.38 0.99 2.89
C PHE A 118 5.89 1.22 2.64
N ILE A 119 5.46 0.85 1.44
CA ILE A 119 4.05 0.83 1.06
C ILE A 119 3.54 -0.60 1.22
N GLU A 120 2.48 -0.75 1.99
CA GLU A 120 1.76 -1.99 2.19
C GLU A 120 0.46 -1.95 1.40
N ILE A 121 0.28 -2.90 0.49
CA ILE A 121 -0.97 -3.11 -0.24
C ILE A 121 -1.59 -4.39 0.31
N GLN A 122 -2.75 -4.27 0.91
CA GLN A 122 -3.56 -5.37 1.41
C GLN A 122 -4.63 -5.72 0.37
N THR A 123 -4.77 -7.01 0.05
CA THR A 123 -5.81 -7.53 -0.87
C THR A 123 -6.52 -8.70 -0.22
N GLY A 124 -7.84 -8.75 -0.36
CA GLY A 124 -8.68 -9.76 0.27
C GLY A 124 -10.11 -9.28 0.43
N ASP A 125 -10.81 -9.84 1.39
CA ASP A 125 -12.22 -9.51 1.66
C ASP A 125 -12.45 -8.78 2.99
N TYR A 126 -11.37 -8.58 3.78
CA TYR A 126 -11.45 -7.90 5.08
C TYR A 126 -10.10 -7.32 5.50
N PHE A 127 -10.11 -6.05 5.95
CA PHE A 127 -8.89 -5.28 6.28
C PHE A 127 -8.90 -4.72 7.71
N GLY A 128 -9.78 -5.23 8.58
CA GLY A 128 -9.86 -4.79 9.98
C GLY A 128 -8.64 -5.19 10.81
N GLU A 129 -8.32 -4.39 11.82
CA GLU A 129 -7.20 -4.64 12.74
C GLU A 129 -7.45 -5.84 13.67
N ASP A 130 -8.68 -6.32 13.78
CA ASP A 130 -9.07 -7.53 14.51
C ASP A 130 -8.72 -8.83 13.75
N ASP A 131 -8.34 -8.77 12.46
CA ASP A 131 -7.75 -9.89 11.71
C ASP A 131 -6.23 -10.02 11.93
N ILE A 132 -5.66 -9.32 12.90
CA ILE A 132 -4.26 -9.46 13.28
C ILE A 132 -4.13 -10.48 14.41
N GLU A 133 -3.55 -11.64 14.09
CA GLU A 133 -3.08 -12.61 15.09
C GLU A 133 -1.60 -12.36 15.36
N ARG A 134 -1.28 -11.85 16.54
CA ARG A 134 0.11 -11.60 16.96
C ARG A 134 0.68 -12.87 17.58
N ILE A 135 1.78 -13.35 16.99
CA ILE A 135 2.50 -14.54 17.46
C ILE A 135 3.59 -14.15 18.45
N ALA A 136 4.29 -13.04 18.19
CA ALA A 136 5.27 -12.45 19.08
C ALA A 136 5.29 -10.93 18.93
N ASP A 137 5.41 -10.22 20.05
CA ASP A 137 5.41 -8.75 20.09
C ASP A 137 6.35 -8.23 21.17
N ASP A 138 7.22 -7.28 20.79
CA ASP A 138 8.19 -6.69 21.73
C ASP A 138 7.55 -5.63 22.64
N TYR A 139 6.27 -5.30 22.44
CA TYR A 139 5.58 -4.15 23.06
C TYR A 139 4.41 -4.56 23.97
N GLY A 140 4.27 -5.86 24.25
CA GLY A 140 3.29 -6.38 25.19
C GLY A 140 1.83 -6.35 24.70
N ARG A 141 1.61 -6.45 23.37
CA ARG A 141 0.27 -6.46 22.77
C ARG A 141 -0.22 -7.87 22.37
N VAL A 142 0.39 -8.90 22.91
CA VAL A 142 0.00 -10.32 22.69
C VAL A 142 -0.98 -10.74 23.77
#